data_75843ad596a4bc82ba37897186ce112a
#
_entry.id   75843ad596a4bc82ba37897186ce112a
#
_cell.length_a   1.000
_cell.length_b   1.000
_cell.length_c   1.000
_cell.angle_alpha   90.00
_cell.angle_beta   90.00
_cell.angle_gamma   90.00
#
_symmetry.space_group_name_H-M   'P 1'
#
loop_
_entity.id
_entity.type
_entity.pdbx_description
1 polymer ?
#
loop_
_entity_poly.entity_id
_entity_poly.type
_entity_poly.pdbx_seq_one_letter_code
_entity_poly.pdbx_strand_id
1 'polypeptide(L)'
;RRNGVPLRGIYHCAGVLEDRTAGRYSRSNFDGAVRPKLLGALLLDQMTADEPITEFVLFSSISAVFGNMGQAAYGAANESMATVAASRVRRGLPALVLEWGPWRDIGMAARQGPDLLSRLATQGFHALTSAEGSELLGQGLMGERVKVIAAILGDGESVKDSPEGRLVASDI
;
A
#
# COMPACT_ATOMS: atom_id res chain seq x y z
N ARG A 1 -7.33 -26.28 2.15
CA ARG A 1 -7.10 -26.85 3.50
C ARG A 1 -6.62 -28.31 3.41
N ARG A 2 -5.45 -28.55 2.81
CA ARG A 2 -4.95 -29.95 2.72
C ARG A 2 -4.32 -30.47 4.02
N ASN A 3 -3.93 -29.60 4.98
CA ASN A 3 -3.14 -29.99 6.15
C ASN A 3 -3.74 -29.60 7.52
N GLY A 4 -5.00 -29.21 7.60
CA GLY A 4 -5.66 -28.88 8.88
C GLY A 4 -5.19 -27.59 9.57
N VAL A 5 -4.17 -26.88 9.03
CA VAL A 5 -3.70 -25.62 9.58
C VAL A 5 -4.63 -24.49 9.11
N PRO A 6 -5.22 -23.71 10.05
CA PRO A 6 -6.10 -22.61 9.68
C PRO A 6 -5.30 -21.48 9.03
N LEU A 7 -5.91 -20.82 8.04
CA LEU A 7 -5.39 -19.57 7.48
C LEU A 7 -5.54 -18.45 8.51
N ARG A 8 -4.43 -17.74 8.82
CA ARG A 8 -4.40 -16.69 9.84
C ARG A 8 -4.08 -15.32 9.28
N GLY A 9 -3.25 -15.25 8.24
CA GLY A 9 -2.79 -13.99 7.66
C GLY A 9 -3.00 -13.93 6.15
N ILE A 10 -3.40 -12.76 5.66
CA ILE A 10 -3.47 -12.43 4.25
C ILE A 10 -2.71 -11.13 4.02
N TYR A 11 -1.80 -11.16 3.05
CA TYR A 11 -1.02 -10.02 2.62
C TYR A 11 -1.21 -9.81 1.12
N HIS A 12 -2.04 -8.83 0.77
CA HIS A 12 -2.37 -8.52 -0.61
C HIS A 12 -1.39 -7.52 -1.20
N CYS A 13 -0.38 -8.02 -1.90
CA CYS A 13 0.68 -7.22 -2.54
C CYS A 13 0.52 -7.12 -4.06
N ALA A 14 -0.56 -7.66 -4.64
CA ALA A 14 -0.76 -7.61 -6.09
C ALA A 14 -0.99 -6.18 -6.59
N GLY A 15 -0.43 -5.88 -7.76
CA GLY A 15 -0.62 -4.59 -8.42
C GLY A 15 0.06 -4.55 -9.76
N VAL A 16 -0.45 -3.68 -10.63
CA VAL A 16 0.10 -3.39 -11.96
C VAL A 16 0.17 -1.87 -12.13
N LEU A 17 1.25 -1.41 -12.75
CA LEU A 17 1.41 -0.01 -13.17
C LEU A 17 0.95 0.13 -14.62
N GLU A 18 0.01 1.04 -14.86
CA GLU A 18 -0.46 1.46 -16.16
C GLU A 18 -0.33 3.00 -16.25
N ASP A 19 0.93 3.48 -16.15
CA ASP A 19 1.24 4.91 -16.06
C ASP A 19 0.94 5.61 -17.38
N ARG A 20 -0.01 6.57 -17.34
CA ARG A 20 -0.44 7.37 -18.49
C ARG A 20 -0.91 8.74 -18.05
N THR A 21 -0.78 9.73 -18.91
CA THR A 21 -1.46 11.02 -18.69
C THR A 21 -2.97 10.85 -18.78
N ALA A 22 -3.73 11.63 -18.02
CA ALA A 22 -5.18 11.50 -17.90
C ALA A 22 -5.92 11.40 -19.24
N GLY A 23 -5.53 12.23 -20.24
CA GLY A 23 -6.14 12.21 -21.57
C GLY A 23 -5.80 10.97 -22.44
N ARG A 24 -4.92 10.10 -21.97
CA ARG A 24 -4.51 8.87 -22.68
C ARG A 24 -4.99 7.58 -22.02
N TYR A 25 -5.75 7.68 -20.93
CA TYR A 25 -6.36 6.50 -20.32
C TYR A 25 -7.52 5.99 -21.18
N SER A 26 -7.45 4.73 -21.58
CA SER A 26 -8.61 3.98 -22.02
C SER A 26 -9.25 3.27 -20.83
N ARG A 27 -10.50 2.84 -20.98
CA ARG A 27 -11.17 2.04 -19.95
C ARG A 27 -10.38 0.75 -19.63
N SER A 28 -9.83 0.10 -20.65
CA SER A 28 -9.03 -1.12 -20.45
C SER A 28 -7.76 -0.89 -19.64
N ASN A 29 -7.07 0.25 -19.83
CA ASN A 29 -5.89 0.60 -19.02
C ASN A 29 -6.28 0.87 -17.56
N PHE A 30 -7.38 1.60 -17.36
CA PHE A 30 -7.89 1.86 -16.01
C PHE A 30 -8.27 0.55 -15.31
N ASP A 31 -9.05 -0.29 -15.97
CA ASP A 31 -9.44 -1.62 -15.46
C ASP A 31 -8.21 -2.49 -15.17
N GLY A 32 -7.18 -2.43 -16.02
CA GLY A 32 -5.92 -3.16 -15.83
C GLY A 32 -5.19 -2.80 -14.54
N ALA A 33 -5.18 -1.52 -14.16
CA ALA A 33 -4.59 -1.08 -12.90
C ALA A 33 -5.48 -1.40 -11.68
N VAL A 34 -6.80 -1.22 -11.81
CA VAL A 34 -7.75 -1.33 -10.68
C VAL A 34 -8.04 -2.79 -10.31
N ARG A 35 -8.25 -3.66 -11.29
CA ARG A 35 -8.67 -5.05 -11.05
C ARG A 35 -7.74 -5.84 -10.12
N PRO A 36 -6.42 -5.86 -10.30
CA PRO A 36 -5.54 -6.64 -9.43
C PRO A 36 -5.63 -6.21 -7.96
N LYS A 37 -5.82 -4.93 -7.71
CA LYS A 37 -5.89 -4.37 -6.36
C LYS A 37 -7.31 -4.47 -5.77
N LEU A 38 -8.27 -3.80 -6.36
CA LEU A 38 -9.64 -3.75 -5.82
C LEU A 38 -10.34 -5.10 -5.90
N LEU A 39 -10.41 -5.71 -7.10
CA LEU A 39 -11.09 -6.99 -7.24
C LEU A 39 -10.38 -8.10 -6.47
N GLY A 40 -9.03 -8.07 -6.44
CA GLY A 40 -8.23 -8.98 -5.61
C GLY A 40 -8.57 -8.85 -4.14
N ALA A 41 -8.62 -7.62 -3.60
CA ALA A 41 -8.98 -7.36 -2.21
C ALA A 41 -10.43 -7.81 -1.89
N LEU A 42 -11.39 -7.52 -2.77
CA LEU A 42 -12.79 -7.92 -2.60
C LEU A 42 -12.95 -9.45 -2.59
N LEU A 43 -12.28 -10.15 -3.50
CA LEU A 43 -12.32 -11.62 -3.55
C LEU A 43 -11.69 -12.24 -2.30
N LEU A 44 -10.53 -11.72 -1.87
CA LEU A 44 -9.90 -12.18 -0.63
C LEU A 44 -10.80 -11.91 0.59
N ASP A 45 -11.41 -10.74 0.68
CA ASP A 45 -12.36 -10.41 1.73
C ASP A 45 -13.53 -11.41 1.76
N GLN A 46 -14.17 -11.63 0.63
CA GLN A 46 -15.31 -12.54 0.51
C GLN A 46 -14.94 -14.00 0.84
N MET A 47 -13.81 -14.48 0.32
CA MET A 47 -13.37 -15.86 0.51
C MET A 47 -12.90 -16.17 1.94
N THR A 48 -12.62 -15.14 2.74
CA THR A 48 -12.07 -15.27 4.10
C THR A 48 -12.94 -14.66 5.18
N ALA A 49 -14.18 -14.33 4.86
CA ALA A 49 -15.12 -13.73 5.81
C ALA A 49 -15.37 -14.62 7.03
N ASP A 50 -15.44 -15.95 6.81
CA ASP A 50 -15.69 -16.95 7.84
C ASP A 50 -14.40 -17.67 8.32
N GLU A 51 -13.22 -17.21 7.87
CA GLU A 51 -11.96 -17.78 8.29
C GLU A 51 -11.43 -17.08 9.56
N PRO A 52 -10.69 -17.79 10.43
CA PRO A 52 -10.13 -17.21 11.64
C PRO A 52 -8.90 -16.33 11.33
N ILE A 53 -9.07 -15.36 10.43
CA ILE A 53 -8.04 -14.43 10.02
C ILE A 53 -7.74 -13.47 11.17
N THR A 54 -6.47 -13.32 11.52
CA THR A 54 -5.99 -12.34 12.50
C THR A 54 -5.30 -11.14 11.83
N GLU A 55 -4.82 -11.33 10.59
CA GLU A 55 -4.12 -10.30 9.84
C GLU A 55 -4.65 -10.24 8.39
N PHE A 56 -5.24 -9.12 8.00
CA PHE A 56 -5.67 -8.85 6.64
C PHE A 56 -5.04 -7.55 6.17
N VAL A 57 -3.91 -7.66 5.49
CA VAL A 57 -3.04 -6.53 5.14
C VAL A 57 -3.11 -6.22 3.66
N LEU A 58 -3.44 -4.99 3.33
CA LEU A 58 -3.52 -4.47 1.97
C LEU A 58 -2.36 -3.51 1.70
N PHE A 59 -1.50 -3.87 0.75
CA PHE A 59 -0.35 -3.07 0.34
C PHE A 59 -0.81 -2.00 -0.66
N SER A 60 -1.07 -0.81 -0.15
CA SER A 60 -1.40 0.40 -0.88
C SER A 60 -0.14 1.19 -1.26
N SER A 61 -0.27 2.47 -1.54
CA SER A 61 0.82 3.36 -1.92
C SER A 61 0.51 4.79 -1.50
N ILE A 62 1.54 5.56 -1.15
CA ILE A 62 1.44 7.01 -0.94
C ILE A 62 0.83 7.75 -2.15
N SER A 63 0.85 7.15 -3.35
CA SER A 63 0.17 7.71 -4.52
C SER A 63 -1.35 7.80 -4.37
N ALA A 64 -1.94 7.08 -3.41
CA ALA A 64 -3.35 7.21 -3.06
C ALA A 64 -3.64 8.54 -2.33
N VAL A 65 -2.68 9.01 -1.52
CA VAL A 65 -2.82 10.23 -0.70
C VAL A 65 -2.32 11.47 -1.44
N PHE A 66 -1.10 11.41 -1.95
CA PHE A 66 -0.40 12.57 -2.52
C PHE A 66 -0.56 12.68 -4.04
N GLY A 67 -1.07 11.62 -4.67
CA GLY A 67 -1.06 11.51 -6.12
C GLY A 67 0.34 11.29 -6.68
N ASN A 68 0.42 10.97 -7.96
CA ASN A 68 1.66 11.01 -8.74
C ASN A 68 1.31 11.24 -10.21
N MET A 69 2.12 12.05 -10.89
CA MET A 69 1.88 12.36 -12.29
C MET A 69 1.86 11.08 -13.15
N GLY A 70 0.80 10.93 -13.94
CA GLY A 70 0.62 9.74 -14.79
C GLY A 70 0.03 8.52 -14.07
N GLN A 71 -0.20 8.56 -12.77
CA GLN A 71 -0.64 7.41 -11.95
C GLN A 71 -2.08 7.52 -11.43
N ALA A 72 -2.96 8.23 -12.12
CA ALA A 72 -4.34 8.42 -11.66
C ALA A 72 -5.08 7.08 -11.43
N ALA A 73 -4.96 6.10 -12.36
CA ALA A 73 -5.56 4.79 -12.19
C ALA A 73 -4.91 3.98 -11.05
N TYR A 74 -3.58 4.08 -10.91
CA TYR A 74 -2.86 3.41 -9.83
C TYR A 74 -3.21 4.00 -8.46
N GLY A 75 -3.29 5.33 -8.33
CA GLY A 75 -3.75 6.01 -7.11
C GLY A 75 -5.17 5.60 -6.73
N ALA A 76 -6.10 5.63 -7.70
CA ALA A 76 -7.49 5.19 -7.49
C ALA A 76 -7.58 3.72 -7.07
N ALA A 77 -6.78 2.83 -7.69
CA ALA A 77 -6.72 1.42 -7.33
C ALA A 77 -6.23 1.20 -5.89
N ASN A 78 -5.23 1.95 -5.47
CA ASN A 78 -4.70 1.90 -4.12
C ASN A 78 -5.72 2.43 -3.09
N GLU A 79 -6.34 3.57 -3.34
CA GLU A 79 -7.35 4.14 -2.43
C GLU A 79 -8.58 3.25 -2.31
N SER A 80 -9.02 2.61 -3.40
CA SER A 80 -10.17 1.70 -3.37
C SER A 80 -10.02 0.54 -2.36
N MET A 81 -8.80 0.12 -2.04
CA MET A 81 -8.55 -0.90 -1.03
C MET A 81 -8.89 -0.43 0.39
N ALA A 82 -8.76 0.88 0.68
CA ALA A 82 -9.16 1.43 1.98
C ALA A 82 -10.66 1.25 2.22
N THR A 83 -11.50 1.35 1.18
CA THR A 83 -12.94 1.06 1.27
C THR A 83 -13.21 -0.39 1.65
N VAL A 84 -12.44 -1.34 1.12
CA VAL A 84 -12.56 -2.77 1.50
C VAL A 84 -12.17 -2.97 2.96
N ALA A 85 -11.06 -2.38 3.40
CA ALA A 85 -10.60 -2.45 4.79
C ALA A 85 -11.66 -1.87 5.75
N ALA A 86 -12.17 -0.67 5.47
CA ALA A 86 -13.21 -0.03 6.27
C ALA A 86 -14.49 -0.89 6.34
N SER A 87 -14.87 -1.55 5.23
CA SER A 87 -15.99 -2.49 5.22
C SER A 87 -15.75 -3.70 6.12
N ARG A 88 -14.54 -4.26 6.12
CA ARG A 88 -14.17 -5.39 7.01
C ARG A 88 -14.28 -4.99 8.48
N VAL A 89 -13.67 -3.85 8.85
CA VAL A 89 -13.67 -3.37 10.24
C VAL A 89 -15.08 -3.12 10.75
N ARG A 90 -15.98 -2.53 9.94
CA ARG A 90 -17.38 -2.37 10.31
C ARG A 90 -18.11 -3.69 10.60
N ARG A 91 -17.62 -4.81 10.05
CA ARG A 91 -18.12 -6.17 10.34
C ARG A 91 -17.39 -6.86 11.49
N GLY A 92 -16.51 -6.13 12.21
CA GLY A 92 -15.70 -6.69 13.30
C GLY A 92 -14.56 -7.60 12.84
N LEU A 93 -14.14 -7.51 11.56
CA LEU A 93 -13.06 -8.29 10.97
C LEU A 93 -11.76 -7.45 10.90
N PRO A 94 -10.59 -8.07 11.09
CA PRO A 94 -9.33 -7.34 11.04
C PRO A 94 -9.03 -6.83 9.63
N ALA A 95 -8.46 -5.62 9.52
CA ALA A 95 -7.89 -5.10 8.29
C ALA A 95 -6.87 -4.01 8.58
N LEU A 96 -5.81 -3.97 7.79
CA LEU A 96 -4.79 -2.93 7.79
C LEU A 96 -4.46 -2.53 6.35
N VAL A 97 -4.46 -1.25 6.06
CA VAL A 97 -3.96 -0.69 4.80
C VAL A 97 -2.63 0.00 5.08
N LEU A 98 -1.59 -0.41 4.36
CA LEU A 98 -0.28 0.23 4.41
C LEU A 98 -0.04 1.01 3.11
N GLU A 99 -0.01 2.32 3.22
CA GLU A 99 0.30 3.24 2.11
C GLU A 99 1.82 3.41 2.01
N TRP A 100 2.42 2.50 1.26
CA TRP A 100 3.86 2.42 1.14
C TRP A 100 4.47 3.59 0.37
N GLY A 101 5.55 4.15 0.91
CA GLY A 101 6.53 4.93 0.17
C GLY A 101 7.31 4.08 -0.84
N PRO A 102 8.20 4.70 -1.63
CA PRO A 102 9.04 3.95 -2.56
C PRO A 102 10.01 3.02 -1.81
N TRP A 103 10.21 1.82 -2.35
CA TRP A 103 11.20 0.87 -1.84
C TRP A 103 12.47 0.93 -2.70
N ARG A 104 13.64 0.92 -2.05
CA ARG A 104 14.96 1.02 -2.71
C ARG A 104 15.37 -0.27 -3.40
N ASP A 105 15.18 -1.39 -2.71
CA ASP A 105 15.81 -2.66 -3.05
C ASP A 105 14.88 -3.63 -3.76
N ILE A 106 13.57 -3.46 -3.58
CA ILE A 106 12.54 -4.37 -4.08
C ILE A 106 11.32 -3.61 -4.60
N GLY A 107 10.46 -4.32 -5.31
CA GLY A 107 9.16 -3.78 -5.73
C GLY A 107 9.20 -2.95 -7.02
N MET A 108 8.13 -2.21 -7.25
CA MET A 108 7.89 -1.53 -8.52
C MET A 108 8.78 -0.30 -8.71
N ALA A 109 9.00 0.48 -7.65
CA ALA A 109 9.86 1.67 -7.71
C ALA A 109 11.34 1.30 -7.98
N ALA A 110 11.85 0.27 -7.30
CA ALA A 110 13.21 -0.23 -7.51
C ALA A 110 13.42 -0.71 -8.96
N ARG A 111 12.43 -1.38 -9.56
CA ARG A 111 12.51 -1.84 -10.97
C ARG A 111 12.50 -0.71 -11.99
N GLN A 112 11.98 0.47 -11.66
CA GLN A 112 12.02 1.65 -12.53
C GLN A 112 13.35 2.39 -12.49
N GLY A 113 14.23 2.03 -11.57
CA GLY A 113 15.58 2.51 -11.49
C GLY A 113 15.81 3.76 -10.64
N PRO A 114 17.08 4.18 -10.52
CA PRO A 114 17.50 5.24 -9.60
C PRO A 114 16.95 6.62 -9.96
N ASP A 115 16.68 6.90 -11.23
CA ASP A 115 16.15 8.19 -11.67
C ASP A 115 14.75 8.48 -11.10
N LEU A 116 13.90 7.44 -10.97
CA LEU A 116 12.60 7.59 -10.31
C LEU A 116 12.80 7.89 -8.83
N LEU A 117 13.66 7.14 -8.14
CA LEU A 117 13.90 7.33 -6.71
C LEU A 117 14.47 8.72 -6.42
N SER A 118 15.38 9.20 -7.27
CA SER A 118 15.93 10.57 -7.16
C SER A 118 14.84 11.63 -7.32
N ARG A 119 13.94 11.48 -8.30
CA ARG A 119 12.81 12.41 -8.49
C ARG A 119 11.84 12.38 -7.30
N LEU A 120 11.54 11.22 -6.75
CA LEU A 120 10.69 11.10 -5.58
C LEU A 120 11.35 11.74 -4.35
N ALA A 121 12.65 11.58 -4.20
CA ALA A 121 13.42 12.22 -3.12
C ALA A 121 13.37 13.76 -3.19
N THR A 122 13.43 14.36 -4.39
CA THR A 122 13.24 15.82 -4.55
C THR A 122 11.83 16.30 -4.21
N GLN A 123 10.86 15.40 -4.15
CA GLN A 123 9.49 15.67 -3.70
C GLN A 123 9.29 15.35 -2.21
N GLY A 124 10.36 15.01 -1.49
CA GLY A 124 10.31 14.66 -0.08
C GLY A 124 9.95 13.20 0.22
N PHE A 125 9.92 12.30 -0.79
CA PHE A 125 9.63 10.87 -0.60
C PHE A 125 10.91 10.06 -0.73
N HIS A 126 11.48 9.65 0.40
CA HIS A 126 12.72 8.89 0.44
C HIS A 126 12.46 7.38 0.37
N ALA A 127 13.37 6.66 -0.31
CA ALA A 127 13.21 5.23 -0.52
C ALA A 127 13.53 4.43 0.74
N LEU A 128 12.62 3.55 1.11
CA LEU A 128 12.74 2.57 2.19
C LEU A 128 13.69 1.44 1.79
N THR A 129 14.54 1.04 2.70
CA THR A 129 15.22 -0.26 2.65
C THR A 129 14.26 -1.38 3.04
N SER A 130 14.59 -2.62 2.70
CA SER A 130 13.81 -3.79 3.12
C SER A 130 13.74 -3.95 4.65
N ALA A 131 14.80 -3.55 5.37
CA ALA A 131 14.82 -3.57 6.83
C ALA A 131 13.83 -2.55 7.42
N GLU A 132 13.87 -1.30 6.96
CA GLU A 132 12.94 -0.25 7.39
C GLU A 132 11.48 -0.60 7.06
N GLY A 133 11.24 -1.14 5.86
CA GLY A 133 9.89 -1.59 5.49
C GLY A 133 9.38 -2.73 6.36
N SER A 134 10.24 -3.68 6.76
CA SER A 134 9.85 -4.75 7.68
C SER A 134 9.54 -4.22 9.08
N GLU A 135 10.29 -3.25 9.55
CA GLU A 135 10.03 -2.58 10.83
C GLU A 135 8.69 -1.85 10.82
N LEU A 136 8.41 -1.06 9.76
CA LEU A 136 7.15 -0.34 9.60
C LEU A 136 5.94 -1.28 9.46
N LEU A 137 6.10 -2.42 8.78
CA LEU A 137 5.08 -3.47 8.75
C LEU A 137 4.77 -3.98 10.16
N GLY A 138 5.81 -4.29 10.94
CA GLY A 138 5.66 -4.74 12.33
C GLY A 138 4.94 -3.70 13.19
N GLN A 139 5.31 -2.42 13.08
CA GLN A 139 4.64 -1.33 13.79
C GLN A 139 3.16 -1.20 13.38
N GLY A 140 2.86 -1.28 12.08
CA GLY A 140 1.49 -1.25 11.55
C GLY A 140 0.64 -2.41 12.09
N LEU A 141 1.19 -3.62 12.16
CA LEU A 141 0.50 -4.81 12.69
C LEU A 141 0.23 -4.73 14.20
N MET A 142 1.08 -4.07 14.96
CA MET A 142 0.89 -3.88 16.41
C MET A 142 0.00 -2.68 16.74
N GLY A 143 -0.26 -1.80 15.78
CA GLY A 143 -1.10 -0.63 15.95
C GLY A 143 -2.60 -0.95 15.88
N GLU A 144 -3.41 -0.01 16.35
CA GLU A 144 -4.88 -0.11 16.32
C GLU A 144 -5.51 0.54 15.08
N ARG A 145 -4.69 1.14 14.21
CA ARG A 145 -5.17 1.90 13.06
C ARG A 145 -5.45 1.02 11.85
N VAL A 146 -6.50 1.36 11.12
CA VAL A 146 -6.94 0.62 9.91
C VAL A 146 -6.14 1.04 8.68
N LYS A 147 -5.66 2.28 8.64
CA LYS A 147 -4.91 2.86 7.53
C LYS A 147 -3.71 3.63 8.05
N VAL A 148 -2.54 3.36 7.48
CA VAL A 148 -1.26 3.93 7.92
C VAL A 148 -0.38 4.24 6.72
N ILE A 149 0.26 5.41 6.72
CA ILE A 149 1.31 5.76 5.76
C ILE A 149 2.64 5.19 6.26
N ALA A 150 3.23 4.27 5.52
CA ALA A 150 4.50 3.64 5.79
C ALA A 150 5.57 4.21 4.83
N ALA A 151 6.10 5.38 5.13
CA ALA A 151 7.02 6.11 4.26
C ALA A 151 8.05 6.91 5.06
N ILE A 152 9.15 7.28 4.41
CA ILE A 152 10.11 8.27 4.90
C ILE A 152 9.81 9.58 4.18
N LEU A 153 9.33 10.57 4.93
CA LEU A 153 8.97 11.89 4.42
C LEU A 153 9.94 12.95 4.97
N GLY A 154 10.30 13.94 4.16
CA GLY A 154 11.12 15.08 4.62
C GLY A 154 12.02 15.68 3.54
N ASP A 155 12.84 16.66 3.94
CA ASP A 155 13.81 17.35 3.09
C ASP A 155 15.17 16.63 2.96
N GLY A 156 15.27 15.41 3.46
CA GLY A 156 16.46 14.54 3.35
C GLY A 156 17.52 14.79 4.45
N GLU A 157 17.59 15.92 5.07
CA GLU A 157 18.53 16.20 6.18
C GLU A 157 17.90 15.96 7.57
N SER A 158 16.64 16.28 7.73
CA SER A 158 15.92 16.12 9.02
C SER A 158 15.42 14.71 9.31
N VAL A 159 15.40 13.83 8.30
CA VAL A 159 14.81 12.47 8.42
C VAL A 159 15.72 11.48 9.13
N LYS A 160 17.04 11.76 9.22
CA LYS A 160 18.00 10.80 9.79
C LYS A 160 17.87 10.60 11.29
N ASP A 161 17.31 11.56 12.01
CA ASP A 161 17.30 11.56 13.49
C ASP A 161 15.89 11.62 14.12
N SER A 162 14.80 11.63 13.34
CA SER A 162 13.43 11.68 13.87
C SER A 162 12.69 10.36 13.68
N PRO A 163 12.27 9.68 14.75
CA PRO A 163 11.36 8.55 14.68
C PRO A 163 9.98 8.92 14.08
N GLU A 164 9.61 10.19 14.17
CA GLU A 164 8.30 10.72 13.78
C GLU A 164 8.12 10.86 12.25
N GLY A 165 9.22 10.90 11.47
CA GLY A 165 9.18 10.98 10.00
C GLY A 165 8.87 9.65 9.30
N ARG A 166 8.80 8.53 10.02
CA ARG A 166 8.75 7.18 9.42
C ARG A 166 7.36 6.58 9.34
N LEU A 167 6.47 6.93 10.24
CA LEU A 167 5.10 6.43 10.23
C LEU A 167 4.14 7.60 10.48
N VAL A 168 3.44 8.02 9.43
CA VAL A 168 2.37 9.00 9.55
C VAL A 168 1.04 8.25 9.51
N ALA A 169 0.30 8.29 10.60
CA ALA A 169 -1.02 7.69 10.66
C ALA A 169 -2.04 8.66 10.06
N SER A 170 -2.90 8.18 9.17
CA SER A 170 -4.09 8.89 8.73
C SER A 170 -5.33 8.34 9.42
N ASP A 171 -6.16 9.21 9.95
CA ASP A 171 -7.48 8.83 10.44
C ASP A 171 -8.42 8.68 9.23
N ILE A 172 -9.15 7.57 9.17
CA ILE A 172 -10.27 7.34 8.26
C ILE A 172 -11.56 7.53 9.07
#